data_487223058b6a046fa376e8d8a073c675
#
_entry.id   487223058b6a046fa376e8d8a073c675
#
_cell.length_a   1.000
_cell.length_b   1.000
_cell.length_c   1.000
_cell.angle_alpha   90.00
_cell.angle_beta   90.00
_cell.angle_gamma   90.00
#
_symmetry.space_group_name_H-M   'P 1'
#
loop_
_entity.id
_entity.type
_entity.pdbx_description
1 polymer ?
#
loop_
_entity_poly.entity_id
_entity_poly.type
_entity_poly.pdbx_seq_one_letter_code
_entity_poly.pdbx_strand_id
1 'polypeptide(L)'
;MFRKICILIILLILFDLAGKAQVNDVHFKVETIGSYISPDHIPFWLRSNQFGSLPLDNASFSFIGTVSKGYDKRNKKLFDWGASLEGRANIGNHSNFTLIEGYGKLRFSIFEIRAGRSKEVTGLIDTTLSSGAFAVSGNALGIPKIQISIPEFYSIPILGNLFAFKGTYAHGWIGDLPVNMMDGS
;
A
#
# COMPACT_ATOMS: atom_id res chain seq x y z
N MET A 1 -31.76 24.99 7.28
CA MET A 1 -32.19 23.75 7.95
C MET A 1 -32.04 22.53 7.06
N PHE A 2 -32.51 22.53 5.84
CA PHE A 2 -32.40 21.41 4.86
C PHE A 2 -30.97 20.90 4.65
N ARG A 3 -29.97 21.76 4.49
CA ARG A 3 -28.56 21.38 4.24
C ARG A 3 -27.93 20.57 5.38
N LYS A 4 -28.28 20.84 6.63
CA LYS A 4 -27.80 20.08 7.81
C LYS A 4 -28.46 18.69 7.89
N ILE A 5 -29.72 18.61 7.48
CA ILE A 5 -30.47 17.33 7.44
C ILE A 5 -29.90 16.41 6.35
N CYS A 6 -29.60 16.95 5.16
CA CYS A 6 -28.97 16.16 4.09
C CYS A 6 -27.58 15.62 4.49
N ILE A 7 -26.77 16.41 5.18
CA ILE A 7 -25.46 15.96 5.68
C ILE A 7 -25.62 14.85 6.73
N LEU A 8 -26.60 14.99 7.62
CA LEU A 8 -26.88 13.96 8.65
C LEU A 8 -27.37 12.65 8.02
N ILE A 9 -28.21 12.73 6.99
CA ILE A 9 -28.69 11.56 6.25
C ILE A 9 -27.56 10.87 5.49
N ILE A 10 -26.67 11.63 4.86
CA ILE A 10 -25.48 11.08 4.18
C ILE A 10 -24.55 10.42 5.19
N LEU A 11 -24.34 11.01 6.36
CA LEU A 11 -23.53 10.42 7.44
C LEU A 11 -24.15 9.14 7.97
N LEU A 12 -25.46 9.09 8.15
CA LEU A 12 -26.19 7.88 8.57
C LEU A 12 -26.11 6.77 7.53
N ILE A 13 -26.25 7.09 6.24
CA ILE A 13 -26.12 6.11 5.15
C ILE A 13 -24.68 5.56 5.08
N LEU A 14 -23.67 6.39 5.30
CA LEU A 14 -22.27 5.96 5.37
C LEU A 14 -22.01 5.07 6.58
N PHE A 15 -22.68 5.29 7.71
CA PHE A 15 -22.56 4.45 8.90
C PHE A 15 -23.21 3.08 8.71
N ASP A 16 -24.35 2.99 8.04
CA ASP A 16 -25.00 1.73 7.69
C ASP A 16 -24.21 0.90 6.67
N LEU A 17 -23.53 1.56 5.74
CA LEU A 17 -22.60 0.92 4.80
C LEU A 17 -21.38 0.33 5.53
N ALA A 18 -20.88 0.98 6.57
CA ALA A 18 -19.78 0.47 7.38
C ALA A 18 -20.19 -0.78 8.19
N GLY A 19 -21.44 -0.83 8.70
CA GLY A 19 -21.96 -1.97 9.46
C GLY A 19 -22.19 -3.25 8.64
N LYS A 20 -22.41 -3.15 7.32
CA LYS A 20 -22.59 -4.29 6.40
C LYS A 20 -21.30 -4.79 5.75
N ALA A 21 -20.18 -4.13 6.00
CA ALA A 21 -18.90 -4.41 5.36
C ALA A 21 -18.17 -5.65 5.91
N GLN A 22 -18.74 -6.37 6.87
CA GLN A 22 -18.18 -7.62 7.39
C GLN A 22 -18.57 -8.87 6.60
N VAL A 23 -19.25 -8.73 5.47
CA VAL A 23 -19.62 -9.86 4.62
C VAL A 23 -18.69 -9.88 3.40
N ASN A 24 -17.86 -10.91 3.32
CA ASN A 24 -17.00 -11.32 2.21
C ASN A 24 -15.67 -10.57 2.03
N ASP A 25 -14.61 -10.98 2.75
CA ASP A 25 -13.20 -10.80 2.38
C ASP A 25 -12.72 -9.37 2.06
N VAL A 26 -13.59 -8.36 2.16
CA VAL A 26 -13.24 -6.95 1.97
C VAL A 26 -13.03 -6.29 3.33
N HIS A 27 -11.85 -5.73 3.53
CA HIS A 27 -11.46 -5.03 4.74
C HIS A 27 -11.41 -3.53 4.48
N PHE A 28 -12.06 -2.77 5.36
CA PHE A 28 -11.99 -1.32 5.39
C PHE A 28 -11.22 -0.92 6.64
N LYS A 29 -10.27 -0.02 6.47
CA LYS A 29 -9.49 0.56 7.57
C LYS A 29 -9.44 2.07 7.41
N VAL A 30 -9.65 2.78 8.50
CA VAL A 30 -9.51 4.24 8.57
C VAL A 30 -8.60 4.55 9.74
N GLU A 31 -7.60 5.37 9.49
CA GLU A 31 -6.66 5.84 10.50
C GLU A 31 -6.58 7.35 10.45
N THR A 32 -6.45 7.96 11.61
CA THR A 32 -6.21 9.39 11.76
C THR A 32 -4.94 9.60 12.57
N ILE A 33 -4.07 10.49 12.12
CA ILE A 33 -2.79 10.78 12.76
C ILE A 33 -2.68 12.30 12.88
N GLY A 34 -2.57 12.79 14.12
CA GLY A 34 -2.15 14.16 14.39
C GLY A 34 -0.66 14.17 14.73
N SER A 35 0.10 15.08 14.14
CA SER A 35 1.51 15.29 14.49
C SER A 35 1.77 16.77 14.77
N TYR A 36 2.54 17.00 15.82
CA TYR A 36 3.06 18.31 16.19
C TYR A 36 4.55 18.18 16.52
N ILE A 37 5.38 18.95 15.83
CA ILE A 37 6.82 18.91 15.99
C ILE A 37 7.30 20.32 16.26
N SER A 38 7.94 20.53 17.42
CA SER A 38 8.38 21.84 17.87
C SER A 38 9.56 22.43 17.11
N PRO A 39 10.60 21.68 16.72
CA PRO A 39 11.71 22.20 15.92
C PRO A 39 11.40 22.13 14.43
N ASP A 40 12.11 22.95 13.65
CA ASP A 40 11.97 23.04 12.18
C ASP A 40 12.41 21.75 11.43
N HIS A 41 12.76 20.69 12.13
CA HIS A 41 13.27 19.45 11.56
C HIS A 41 12.47 18.25 12.03
N ILE A 42 11.85 17.57 11.06
CA ILE A 42 11.17 16.30 11.31
C ILE A 42 12.21 15.19 11.53
N PRO A 43 12.18 14.49 12.68
CA PRO A 43 13.12 13.40 12.92
C PRO A 43 13.02 12.31 11.86
N PHE A 44 14.18 11.78 11.44
CA PHE A 44 14.25 10.76 10.39
C PHE A 44 13.40 9.52 10.68
N TRP A 45 13.42 9.03 11.90
CA TRP A 45 12.66 7.82 12.30
C TRP A 45 11.15 7.98 12.20
N LEU A 46 10.62 9.20 12.30
CA LEU A 46 9.19 9.46 12.10
C LEU A 46 8.78 9.27 10.62
N ARG A 47 9.74 9.48 9.71
CA ARG A 47 9.55 9.39 8.26
C ARG A 47 9.93 8.02 7.70
N SER A 48 10.67 7.25 8.49
CA SER A 48 11.17 5.94 8.08
C SER A 48 10.04 4.95 7.84
N ASN A 49 10.09 4.22 6.73
CA ASN A 49 9.11 3.22 6.31
C ASN A 49 7.66 3.75 6.14
N GLN A 50 7.50 5.05 5.88
CA GLN A 50 6.21 5.71 5.64
C GLN A 50 5.88 5.90 4.15
N PHE A 51 6.65 5.26 3.27
CA PHE A 51 6.47 5.31 1.80
C PHE A 51 6.36 6.74 1.25
N GLY A 52 7.07 7.70 1.84
CA GLY A 52 7.07 9.11 1.42
C GLY A 52 5.73 9.82 1.59
N SER A 53 4.81 9.28 2.36
CA SER A 53 3.46 9.82 2.50
C SER A 53 3.29 10.78 3.69
N LEU A 54 4.28 10.85 4.59
CA LEU A 54 4.21 11.72 5.76
C LEU A 54 4.38 13.19 5.35
N PRO A 55 3.51 14.12 5.80
CA PRO A 55 3.67 15.54 5.56
C PRO A 55 4.92 16.08 6.27
N LEU A 56 5.56 17.09 5.69
CA LEU A 56 6.76 17.75 6.22
C LEU A 56 6.44 19.01 7.04
N ASP A 57 5.17 19.23 7.37
CA ASP A 57 4.72 20.38 8.15
C ASP A 57 4.95 20.17 9.65
N ASN A 58 5.23 21.26 10.37
CA ASN A 58 5.43 21.24 11.84
C ASN A 58 4.19 20.77 12.59
N ALA A 59 3.01 21.15 12.11
CA ALA A 59 1.73 20.67 12.60
C ALA A 59 0.93 20.09 11.42
N SER A 60 0.49 18.87 11.53
CA SER A 60 -0.31 18.24 10.47
C SER A 60 -1.32 17.25 11.02
N PHE A 61 -2.40 17.12 10.29
CA PHE A 61 -3.41 16.09 10.51
C PHE A 61 -3.53 15.24 9.25
N SER A 62 -3.44 13.93 9.40
CA SER A 62 -3.53 12.98 8.31
C SER A 62 -4.74 12.08 8.48
N PHE A 63 -5.43 11.82 7.39
CA PHE A 63 -6.50 10.85 7.28
C PHE A 63 -6.08 9.79 6.27
N ILE A 64 -6.04 8.52 6.70
CA ILE A 64 -5.66 7.39 5.86
C ILE A 64 -6.86 6.47 5.71
N GLY A 65 -7.25 6.20 4.46
CA GLY A 65 -8.29 5.26 4.12
C GLY A 65 -7.72 4.07 3.36
N THR A 66 -8.05 2.86 3.79
CA THR A 66 -7.63 1.63 3.13
C THR A 66 -8.85 0.77 2.84
N VAL A 67 -8.95 0.29 1.61
CA VAL A 67 -9.92 -0.73 1.19
C VAL A 67 -9.13 -1.87 0.57
N SER A 68 -9.30 -3.09 1.08
CA SER A 68 -8.56 -4.23 0.55
C SER A 68 -9.39 -5.49 0.52
N LYS A 69 -9.18 -6.29 -0.52
CA LYS A 69 -9.70 -7.65 -0.68
C LYS A 69 -8.54 -8.61 -0.87
N GLY A 70 -8.43 -9.56 0.06
CA GLY A 70 -7.50 -10.68 -0.05
C GLY A 70 -8.05 -11.83 -0.91
N TYR A 71 -7.26 -12.87 -1.07
CA TYR A 71 -7.73 -14.15 -1.60
C TYR A 71 -8.60 -14.87 -0.56
N ASP A 72 -9.61 -15.61 -1.05
CA ASP A 72 -10.41 -16.49 -0.19
C ASP A 72 -9.54 -17.64 0.35
N LYS A 73 -9.23 -17.58 1.63
CA LYS A 73 -8.42 -18.60 2.31
C LYS A 73 -9.20 -19.89 2.59
N ARG A 74 -10.54 -19.84 2.61
CA ARG A 74 -11.40 -20.97 2.94
C ARG A 74 -11.62 -21.88 1.73
N ASN A 75 -11.72 -21.30 0.55
CA ASN A 75 -11.91 -21.99 -0.70
C ASN A 75 -10.68 -21.81 -1.57
N LYS A 76 -9.87 -22.87 -1.71
CA LYS A 76 -8.74 -22.89 -2.66
C LYS A 76 -9.28 -22.99 -4.10
N LYS A 77 -9.87 -21.90 -4.58
CA LYS A 77 -10.36 -21.81 -5.96
C LYS A 77 -9.17 -21.83 -6.92
N LEU A 78 -9.37 -22.46 -8.06
CA LEU A 78 -8.40 -22.45 -9.16
C LEU A 78 -8.13 -21.00 -9.64
N PHE A 79 -9.18 -20.18 -9.62
CA PHE A 79 -9.15 -18.76 -9.96
C PHE A 79 -9.65 -17.93 -8.78
N ASP A 80 -8.89 -16.91 -8.40
CA ASP A 80 -9.26 -15.96 -7.35
C ASP A 80 -8.68 -14.58 -7.66
N TRP A 81 -9.25 -13.54 -7.05
CA TRP A 81 -8.81 -12.17 -7.26
C TRP A 81 -8.74 -11.39 -5.95
N GLY A 82 -7.87 -10.40 -5.94
CA GLY A 82 -7.74 -9.46 -4.84
C GLY A 82 -7.41 -8.08 -5.35
N ALA A 83 -7.62 -7.08 -4.52
CA ALA A 83 -7.28 -5.69 -4.81
C ALA A 83 -7.02 -4.93 -3.52
N SER A 84 -6.23 -3.86 -3.59
CA SER A 84 -6.05 -2.94 -2.47
C SER A 84 -5.98 -1.51 -3.00
N LEU A 85 -6.56 -0.60 -2.24
CA LEU A 85 -6.47 0.84 -2.44
C LEU A 85 -6.21 1.50 -1.09
N GLU A 86 -5.16 2.30 -1.00
CA GLU A 86 -4.84 3.07 0.20
C GLU A 86 -4.43 4.49 -0.19
N GLY A 87 -5.12 5.46 0.37
CA GLY A 87 -4.84 6.87 0.18
C GLY A 87 -4.67 7.61 1.50
N ARG A 88 -3.84 8.64 1.48
CA ARG A 88 -3.60 9.53 2.61
C ARG A 88 -3.87 10.97 2.20
N ALA A 89 -4.78 11.62 2.91
CA ALA A 89 -5.01 13.05 2.85
C ALA A 89 -4.30 13.72 4.04
N ASN A 90 -3.44 14.67 3.76
CA ASN A 90 -2.74 15.45 4.77
C ASN A 90 -3.30 16.87 4.77
N ILE A 91 -3.59 17.39 5.97
CA ILE A 91 -4.06 18.75 6.22
C ILE A 91 -3.02 19.41 7.12
N GLY A 92 -2.44 20.51 6.67
CA GLY A 92 -1.41 21.27 7.36
C GLY A 92 -1.18 22.59 6.63
N ASN A 93 0.02 23.15 6.71
CA ASN A 93 0.40 24.33 5.94
C ASN A 93 0.31 24.05 4.42
N HIS A 94 0.61 22.82 4.01
CA HIS A 94 0.49 22.33 2.64
C HIS A 94 -0.41 21.08 2.65
N SER A 95 -1.67 21.27 2.23
CA SER A 95 -2.59 20.12 2.11
C SER A 95 -2.30 19.34 0.84
N ASN A 96 -2.17 18.03 0.95
CA ASN A 96 -1.94 17.15 -0.20
C ASN A 96 -2.70 15.82 -0.06
N PHE A 97 -2.86 15.15 -1.19
CA PHE A 97 -3.38 13.78 -1.24
C PHE A 97 -2.34 12.87 -1.91
N THR A 98 -2.04 11.76 -1.26
CA THR A 98 -1.08 10.77 -1.76
C THR A 98 -1.76 9.41 -1.87
N LEU A 99 -1.79 8.83 -3.08
CA LEU A 99 -2.16 7.44 -3.29
C LEU A 99 -0.95 6.57 -2.94
N ILE A 100 -0.99 5.92 -1.78
CA ILE A 100 0.12 5.10 -1.27
C ILE A 100 0.15 3.75 -1.97
N GLU A 101 -1.04 3.10 -2.07
CA GLU A 101 -1.18 1.79 -2.65
C GLU A 101 -2.41 1.75 -3.56
N GLY A 102 -2.28 1.09 -4.68
CA GLY A 102 -3.39 0.83 -5.61
C GLY A 102 -3.00 -0.28 -6.55
N TYR A 103 -3.48 -1.51 -6.30
CA TYR A 103 -3.21 -2.66 -7.16
C TYR A 103 -4.40 -3.61 -7.25
N GLY A 104 -4.43 -4.33 -8.36
CA GLY A 104 -5.25 -5.53 -8.53
C GLY A 104 -4.36 -6.76 -8.69
N LYS A 105 -4.83 -7.92 -8.24
CA LYS A 105 -4.14 -9.19 -8.40
C LYS A 105 -5.11 -10.30 -8.75
N LEU A 106 -4.65 -11.20 -9.60
CA LEU A 106 -5.37 -12.38 -10.05
C LEU A 106 -4.51 -13.61 -9.79
N ARG A 107 -5.10 -14.64 -9.20
CA ARG A 107 -4.45 -15.93 -9.02
C ARG A 107 -5.10 -16.96 -9.93
N PHE A 108 -4.27 -17.69 -10.65
CA PHE A 108 -4.68 -18.86 -11.40
C PHE A 108 -3.75 -20.02 -11.04
N SER A 109 -4.28 -21.00 -10.31
CA SER A 109 -3.52 -22.11 -9.77
C SER A 109 -2.33 -21.62 -8.92
N ILE A 110 -1.11 -21.89 -9.36
CA ILE A 110 0.14 -21.49 -8.70
C ILE A 110 0.64 -20.10 -9.10
N PHE A 111 0.08 -19.53 -10.18
CA PHE A 111 0.51 -18.24 -10.72
C PHE A 111 -0.32 -17.09 -10.15
N GLU A 112 0.36 -16.00 -9.87
CA GLU A 112 -0.26 -14.72 -9.51
C GLU A 112 0.20 -13.64 -10.50
N ILE A 113 -0.76 -12.90 -11.06
CA ILE A 113 -0.51 -11.67 -11.82
C ILE A 113 -0.97 -10.52 -10.94
N ARG A 114 -0.11 -9.51 -10.77
CA ARG A 114 -0.42 -8.28 -10.04
C ARG A 114 -0.10 -7.08 -10.91
N ALA A 115 -0.97 -6.08 -10.92
CA ALA A 115 -0.76 -4.82 -11.61
C ALA A 115 -1.12 -3.64 -10.72
N GLY A 116 -0.27 -2.63 -10.71
CA GLY A 116 -0.44 -1.42 -9.93
C GLY A 116 0.74 -1.10 -9.01
N ARG A 117 0.49 -0.23 -8.05
CA ARG A 117 1.46 0.19 -7.03
C ARG A 117 1.14 -0.50 -5.72
N SER A 118 2.12 -1.14 -5.09
CA SER A 118 1.97 -1.77 -3.77
C SER A 118 3.10 -1.34 -2.84
N LYS A 119 2.81 -1.37 -1.55
CA LYS A 119 3.82 -1.27 -0.49
C LYS A 119 4.61 -2.57 -0.48
N GLU A 120 5.88 -2.51 -0.82
CA GLU A 120 6.73 -3.69 -0.86
C GLU A 120 8.00 -3.46 -0.07
N VAL A 121 8.34 -4.46 0.71
CA VAL A 121 9.65 -4.59 1.33
C VAL A 121 10.43 -5.60 0.51
N THR A 122 11.50 -5.14 -0.13
CA THR A 122 12.32 -5.97 -0.99
C THR A 122 13.61 -6.34 -0.27
N GLY A 123 13.91 -7.64 -0.20
CA GLY A 123 15.12 -8.16 0.42
C GLY A 123 14.87 -8.88 1.75
N LEU A 124 15.96 -9.37 2.35
CA LEU A 124 15.96 -10.05 3.66
C LEU A 124 16.07 -9.00 4.77
N ILE A 125 14.95 -8.38 5.08
CA ILE A 125 14.92 -7.29 6.06
C ILE A 125 13.73 -7.49 7.00
N ASP A 126 13.96 -7.25 8.27
CA ASP A 126 12.93 -7.11 9.29
C ASP A 126 12.49 -5.64 9.35
N THR A 127 11.24 -5.36 8.99
CA THR A 127 10.69 -4.00 8.97
C THR A 127 10.51 -3.39 10.36
N THR A 128 10.58 -4.19 11.40
CA THR A 128 10.46 -3.73 12.79
C THR A 128 11.82 -3.33 13.38
N LEU A 129 12.91 -3.89 12.86
CA LEU A 129 14.26 -3.69 13.36
C LEU A 129 15.14 -2.84 12.45
N SER A 130 14.67 -2.51 11.26
CA SER A 130 15.44 -1.77 10.25
C SER A 130 14.71 -0.52 9.77
N SER A 131 15.47 0.52 9.45
CA SER A 131 14.97 1.77 8.87
C SER A 131 14.63 1.67 7.38
N GLY A 132 14.82 0.51 6.74
CA GLY A 132 14.50 0.28 5.35
C GLY A 132 15.44 -0.72 4.66
N ALA A 133 15.05 -1.18 3.47
CA ALA A 133 15.83 -2.08 2.64
C ALA A 133 16.95 -1.33 1.93
N PHE A 134 18.09 -2.00 1.70
CA PHE A 134 19.22 -1.43 0.99
C PHE A 134 18.90 -1.14 -0.49
N ALA A 135 18.17 -2.06 -1.14
CA ALA A 135 17.91 -1.97 -2.58
C ALA A 135 16.71 -1.08 -2.93
N VAL A 136 15.68 -1.05 -2.08
CA VAL A 136 14.44 -0.29 -2.32
C VAL A 136 14.05 0.44 -1.04
N SER A 137 14.04 1.76 -1.11
CA SER A 137 13.72 2.59 0.06
C SER A 137 12.25 2.44 0.48
N GLY A 138 12.02 2.16 1.76
CA GLY A 138 10.69 2.27 2.38
C GLY A 138 10.20 3.72 2.56
N ASN A 139 11.01 4.71 2.18
CA ASN A 139 10.70 6.13 2.30
C ASN A 139 10.17 6.75 1.00
N ALA A 140 10.02 5.95 -0.06
CA ALA A 140 9.46 6.36 -1.34
C ALA A 140 8.20 5.56 -1.66
N LEU A 141 7.33 6.13 -2.47
CA LEU A 141 6.17 5.42 -3.01
C LEU A 141 6.61 4.20 -3.82
N GLY A 142 5.85 3.13 -3.73
CA GLY A 142 6.08 1.94 -4.53
C GLY A 142 6.06 2.24 -6.03
N ILE A 143 6.84 1.51 -6.80
CA ILE A 143 6.91 1.64 -8.26
C ILE A 143 5.66 0.98 -8.87
N PRO A 144 4.89 1.69 -9.71
CA PRO A 144 3.83 1.06 -10.50
C PRO A 144 4.43 -0.01 -11.41
N LYS A 145 3.90 -1.24 -11.34
CA LYS A 145 4.45 -2.36 -12.10
C LYS A 145 3.39 -3.40 -12.46
N ILE A 146 3.72 -4.21 -13.44
CA ILE A 146 3.06 -5.49 -13.73
C ILE A 146 4.01 -6.59 -13.28
N GLN A 147 3.50 -7.54 -12.53
CA GLN A 147 4.27 -8.62 -11.94
C GLN A 147 3.58 -9.95 -12.21
N ILE A 148 4.36 -10.96 -12.58
CA ILE A 148 3.96 -12.36 -12.64
C ILE A 148 4.81 -13.12 -11.63
N SER A 149 4.17 -13.88 -10.75
CA SER A 149 4.87 -14.57 -9.69
C SER A 149 4.28 -15.96 -9.38
N ILE A 150 5.11 -16.78 -8.79
CA ILE A 150 4.71 -17.95 -8.02
C ILE A 150 5.02 -17.62 -6.56
N PRO A 151 4.00 -17.14 -5.79
CA PRO A 151 4.24 -16.53 -4.48
C PRO A 151 4.62 -17.52 -3.39
N GLU A 152 4.29 -18.81 -3.57
CA GLU A 152 4.60 -19.88 -2.63
C GLU A 152 5.55 -20.90 -3.27
N PHE A 153 6.34 -21.61 -2.47
CA PHE A 153 7.18 -22.68 -2.99
C PHE A 153 6.31 -23.78 -3.60
N TYR A 154 6.49 -24.01 -4.90
CA TYR A 154 5.84 -25.08 -5.64
C TYR A 154 6.79 -26.26 -5.81
N SER A 155 6.47 -27.39 -5.20
CA SER A 155 7.21 -28.63 -5.33
C SER A 155 6.91 -29.30 -6.68
N ILE A 156 7.95 -29.74 -7.38
CA ILE A 156 7.82 -30.40 -8.69
C ILE A 156 7.49 -31.87 -8.47
N PRO A 157 6.26 -32.34 -8.79
CA PRO A 157 5.84 -33.71 -8.47
C PRO A 157 6.66 -34.79 -9.19
N ILE A 158 7.12 -34.49 -10.42
CA ILE A 158 7.86 -35.44 -11.30
C ILE A 158 9.19 -35.85 -10.68
N LEU A 159 9.80 -35.01 -9.82
CA LEU A 159 11.07 -35.24 -9.17
C LEU A 159 10.93 -35.70 -7.70
N GLY A 160 9.80 -36.32 -7.35
CA GLY A 160 9.54 -36.80 -5.99
C GLY A 160 9.49 -35.72 -4.92
N ASN A 161 9.12 -34.51 -5.31
CA ASN A 161 9.10 -33.30 -4.45
C ASN A 161 10.47 -32.90 -3.88
N LEU A 162 11.58 -33.40 -4.47
CA LEU A 162 12.92 -33.04 -4.04
C LEU A 162 13.27 -31.58 -4.32
N PHE A 163 12.68 -31.01 -5.37
CA PHE A 163 12.89 -29.62 -5.76
C PHE A 163 11.59 -28.82 -5.65
N ALA A 164 11.70 -27.63 -5.07
CA ALA A 164 10.64 -26.63 -5.04
C ALA A 164 11.17 -25.30 -5.56
N PHE A 165 10.36 -24.57 -6.28
CA PHE A 165 10.73 -23.25 -6.77
C PHE A 165 9.69 -22.19 -6.44
N LYS A 166 10.18 -20.97 -6.32
CA LYS A 166 9.42 -19.74 -6.15
C LYS A 166 10.08 -18.66 -6.98
N GLY A 167 9.32 -17.81 -7.62
CA GLY A 167 9.91 -16.79 -8.48
C GLY A 167 8.97 -15.63 -8.76
N THR A 168 9.56 -14.51 -9.16
CA THR A 168 8.85 -13.30 -9.52
C THR A 168 9.55 -12.64 -10.69
N TYR A 169 8.78 -12.26 -11.69
CA TYR A 169 9.19 -11.37 -12.75
C TYR A 169 8.32 -10.13 -12.73
N ALA A 170 8.93 -8.94 -12.77
CA ALA A 170 8.21 -7.68 -12.72
C ALA A 170 8.79 -6.68 -13.72
N HIS A 171 7.91 -5.92 -14.34
CA HIS A 171 8.25 -4.75 -15.15
C HIS A 171 7.55 -3.53 -14.56
N GLY A 172 8.31 -2.50 -14.22
CA GLY A 172 7.83 -1.28 -13.56
C GLY A 172 8.20 -0.01 -14.33
N TRP A 173 7.44 1.05 -14.06
CA TRP A 173 7.64 2.38 -14.67
C TRP A 173 8.09 3.36 -13.58
N ILE A 174 9.33 3.83 -13.67
CA ILE A 174 9.90 4.76 -12.68
C ILE A 174 9.50 6.21 -12.99
N GLY A 175 9.07 6.50 -14.23
CA GLY A 175 8.79 7.86 -14.71
C GLY A 175 10.08 8.66 -14.96
N ASP A 176 9.91 9.92 -15.37
CA ASP A 176 11.02 10.84 -15.54
C ASP A 176 11.46 11.33 -14.14
N LEU A 177 12.63 10.91 -13.72
CA LEU A 177 13.27 11.48 -12.53
C LEU A 177 13.80 12.88 -12.93
N PRO A 178 13.40 13.96 -12.23
CA PRO A 178 14.08 15.24 -12.38
C PRO A 178 15.50 15.08 -11.83
N VAL A 179 16.42 14.66 -12.68
CA VAL A 179 17.85 14.66 -12.35
C VAL A 179 18.28 16.11 -12.47
N ASN A 180 18.20 16.86 -11.38
CA ASN A 180 18.98 18.07 -11.24
C ASN A 180 20.45 17.62 -11.18
N MET A 181 21.10 17.53 -12.34
CA MET A 181 22.54 17.54 -12.39
C MET A 181 22.94 18.87 -11.74
N MET A 182 23.50 18.81 -10.56
CA MET A 182 24.29 19.95 -10.07
C MET A 182 25.45 20.09 -11.06
N ASP A 183 25.31 21.03 -11.99
CA ASP A 183 26.42 21.51 -12.78
C ASP A 183 27.46 22.02 -11.78
N GLY A 184 28.52 21.24 -11.59
CA GLY A 184 29.67 21.64 -10.81
C GLY A 184 30.40 22.74 -11.56
N SER A 185 30.03 23.98 -11.28
CA SER A 185 30.82 25.18 -11.63
C SER A 185 31.27 25.84 -10.34
#